data_4d9280d24e7d573fd7eb6a7ddcaaeb67
#
_entry.id   4d9280d24e7d573fd7eb6a7ddcaaeb67
#
_cell.length_a   1.000
_cell.length_b   1.000
_cell.length_c   1.000
_cell.angle_alpha   90.00
_cell.angle_beta   90.00
_cell.angle_gamma   90.00
#
_symmetry.space_group_name_H-M   'P 1'
#
loop_
_entity.id
_entity.type
_entity.pdbx_description
1 polymer ?
#
loop_
_entity_poly.entity_id
_entity_poly.type
_entity_poly.pdbx_seq_one_letter_code
_entity_poly.pdbx_strand_id
1 'polypeptide(L)'
;DRPVMTSEYAHSMGNALGNFKEYWDEIYSNPRMLGGFIWDWVDQGIYKELPDGRIMVAYGGDFGDKPNLKAFCFNGLLMSDRETTPKYWEVKKVYAPIQLAVNNGQLTVTNRNHHIDLSQYRCLWTLTIDGKQKEQGEITLPEVAPGESETITLPAFRSLSDKKALNRKSNNSNSMNTLSDCQLKVSIVLKSDALWAKAGHEVTWEQFCLQQGELLSADLINKGALQVKEDDKSLSVSGRGFSVQWEKKAVGSITSLMYNGKEILTQNHFPVQPVTQAFRAPTDNDKSFGNWLAKDWQLHGMDHPLISLESFDHKVRADGAVIV
;
A
#
# COMPACT_ATOMS: atom_id res chain seq x y z
N ASP A 1 35.97 -19.21 -9.78
CA ASP A 1 34.71 -18.85 -9.15
C ASP A 1 34.90 -17.65 -8.23
N ARG A 2 34.61 -16.46 -8.74
CA ARG A 2 34.74 -15.20 -7.99
C ARG A 2 33.38 -14.78 -7.45
N PRO A 3 33.32 -14.20 -6.24
CA PRO A 3 32.11 -13.57 -5.75
C PRO A 3 31.73 -12.38 -6.64
N VAL A 4 30.42 -12.11 -6.71
CA VAL A 4 29.84 -11.01 -7.49
C VAL A 4 29.09 -10.09 -6.56
N MET A 5 29.30 -8.79 -6.74
CA MET A 5 28.61 -7.75 -6.01
C MET A 5 28.26 -6.60 -6.95
N THR A 6 27.08 -6.06 -6.83
CA THR A 6 26.64 -4.89 -7.62
C THR A 6 27.11 -3.62 -6.90
N SER A 7 28.03 -2.87 -7.51
CA SER A 7 28.59 -1.65 -6.89
C SER A 7 27.57 -0.52 -6.75
N GLU A 8 26.55 -0.51 -7.62
CA GLU A 8 25.42 0.43 -7.58
C GLU A 8 24.20 -0.28 -8.17
N TYR A 9 23.08 -0.26 -7.46
CA TYR A 9 21.82 -0.83 -7.93
C TYR A 9 20.62 -0.16 -7.26
N ALA A 10 19.42 -0.49 -7.71
CA ALA A 10 18.16 -0.03 -7.13
C ALA A 10 18.12 1.50 -6.94
N HIS A 11 18.48 2.23 -8.00
CA HIS A 11 18.51 3.69 -8.01
C HIS A 11 17.18 4.28 -7.55
N SER A 12 17.18 4.98 -6.42
CA SER A 12 15.97 5.29 -5.63
C SER A 12 15.32 6.63 -5.97
N MET A 13 15.57 7.16 -7.15
CA MET A 13 15.01 8.44 -7.59
C MET A 13 13.49 8.38 -7.75
N GLY A 14 12.78 9.31 -7.16
CA GLY A 14 11.33 9.50 -7.32
C GLY A 14 10.52 8.26 -6.95
N ASN A 15 9.83 7.66 -7.91
CA ASN A 15 8.98 6.48 -7.72
C ASN A 15 9.73 5.15 -7.81
N ALA A 16 11.06 5.19 -7.88
CA ALA A 16 11.88 3.99 -8.01
C ALA A 16 11.88 3.13 -6.76
N LEU A 17 12.60 2.05 -6.84
CA LEU A 17 12.77 0.91 -5.96
C LEU A 17 11.70 -0.17 -6.16
N GLY A 18 11.30 -0.40 -7.42
CA GLY A 18 10.49 -1.57 -7.77
C GLY A 18 11.33 -2.84 -7.82
N ASN A 19 10.70 -3.99 -7.59
CA ASN A 19 11.28 -5.34 -7.66
C ASN A 19 12.48 -5.54 -6.72
N PHE A 20 12.53 -4.81 -5.61
CA PHE A 20 13.67 -4.90 -4.68
C PHE A 20 13.75 -6.27 -3.99
N LYS A 21 12.59 -6.85 -3.69
CA LYS A 21 12.52 -8.20 -3.14
C LYS A 21 13.08 -9.23 -4.12
N GLU A 22 12.75 -9.14 -5.40
CA GLU A 22 13.21 -10.07 -6.44
C GLU A 22 14.73 -10.03 -6.62
N TYR A 23 15.37 -8.84 -6.51
CA TYR A 23 16.83 -8.75 -6.45
C TYR A 23 17.41 -9.58 -5.31
N TRP A 24 16.80 -9.52 -4.14
CA TRP A 24 17.31 -10.21 -2.97
C TRP A 24 16.94 -11.70 -2.95
N ASP A 25 15.82 -12.10 -3.55
CA ASP A 25 15.51 -13.51 -3.78
C ASP A 25 16.61 -14.15 -4.66
N GLU A 26 17.04 -13.46 -5.71
CA GLU A 26 18.13 -13.93 -6.58
C GLU A 26 19.48 -13.96 -5.84
N ILE A 27 19.79 -12.89 -5.09
CA ILE A 27 21.04 -12.81 -4.31
C ILE A 27 21.14 -13.95 -3.29
N TYR A 28 20.08 -14.22 -2.54
CA TYR A 28 20.06 -15.31 -1.56
C TYR A 28 20.06 -16.70 -2.20
N SER A 29 19.54 -16.85 -3.41
CA SER A 29 19.52 -18.13 -4.12
C SER A 29 20.87 -18.53 -4.69
N ASN A 30 21.78 -17.58 -4.90
CA ASN A 30 23.06 -17.80 -5.55
C ASN A 30 24.23 -17.52 -4.60
N PRO A 31 24.99 -18.57 -4.16
CA PRO A 31 26.06 -18.42 -3.18
C PRO A 31 27.25 -17.55 -3.65
N ARG A 32 27.28 -17.19 -4.93
CA ARG A 32 28.30 -16.28 -5.48
C ARG A 32 27.91 -14.81 -5.35
N MET A 33 26.65 -14.52 -5.15
CA MET A 33 26.17 -13.13 -5.03
C MET A 33 26.28 -12.65 -3.59
N LEU A 34 27.04 -11.57 -3.38
CA LEU A 34 27.26 -10.99 -2.06
C LEU A 34 26.26 -9.88 -1.71
N GLY A 35 25.53 -9.36 -2.70
CA GLY A 35 24.64 -8.22 -2.53
C GLY A 35 25.01 -7.03 -3.40
N GLY A 36 24.66 -5.83 -2.95
CA GLY A 36 24.92 -4.59 -3.66
C GLY A 36 24.71 -3.35 -2.81
N PHE A 37 25.02 -2.19 -3.37
CA PHE A 37 24.85 -0.89 -2.74
C PHE A 37 23.74 -0.10 -3.42
N ILE A 38 22.68 0.20 -2.66
CA ILE A 38 21.56 1.01 -3.14
C ILE A 38 22.07 2.43 -3.42
N TRP A 39 21.69 3.00 -4.55
CA TRP A 39 21.92 4.38 -4.86
C TRP A 39 20.62 5.20 -4.74
N ASP A 40 20.40 5.99 -3.67
CA ASP A 40 21.33 6.30 -2.61
C ASP A 40 20.65 6.21 -1.22
N TRP A 41 21.39 6.44 -0.15
CA TRP A 41 20.81 6.42 1.20
C TRP A 41 19.97 7.65 1.51
N VAL A 42 20.45 8.84 1.14
CA VAL A 42 19.83 10.13 1.47
C VAL A 42 19.81 11.02 0.24
N ASP A 43 18.69 11.70 0.01
CA ASP A 43 18.61 12.77 -0.97
C ASP A 43 19.69 13.83 -0.72
N GLN A 44 20.40 14.21 -1.77
CA GLN A 44 21.55 15.13 -1.71
C GLN A 44 21.13 16.60 -1.96
N GLY A 45 19.89 16.95 -1.61
CA GLY A 45 19.37 18.32 -1.72
C GLY A 45 19.97 19.27 -0.68
N ILE A 46 20.01 20.53 -1.01
CA ILE A 46 20.55 21.61 -0.18
C ILE A 46 19.43 22.58 0.18
N TYR A 47 19.34 22.96 1.45
CA TYR A 47 18.34 23.94 1.87
C TYR A 47 18.62 25.31 1.27
N LYS A 48 17.58 25.91 0.72
CA LYS A 48 17.61 27.26 0.15
C LYS A 48 16.43 28.06 0.66
N GLU A 49 16.72 29.22 1.23
CA GLU A 49 15.69 30.19 1.61
C GLU A 49 15.22 30.96 0.37
N LEU A 50 13.92 31.04 0.20
CA LEU A 50 13.26 31.80 -0.85
C LEU A 50 13.03 33.26 -0.42
N PRO A 51 12.83 34.22 -1.36
CA PRO A 51 12.58 35.62 -1.04
C PRO A 51 11.38 35.89 -0.12
N ASP A 52 10.44 34.95 -0.05
CA ASP A 52 9.26 35.02 0.81
C ASP A 52 9.46 34.35 2.19
N GLY A 53 10.70 33.94 2.51
CA GLY A 53 11.08 33.31 3.77
C GLY A 53 10.78 31.81 3.85
N ARG A 54 10.21 31.19 2.82
CA ARG A 54 10.04 29.74 2.77
C ARG A 54 11.38 29.06 2.50
N ILE A 55 11.55 27.89 3.10
CA ILE A 55 12.71 27.03 2.82
C ILE A 55 12.30 25.94 1.83
N MET A 56 13.07 25.81 0.77
CA MET A 56 12.96 24.69 -0.17
C MET A 56 14.19 23.79 -0.10
N VAL A 57 14.04 22.54 -0.47
CA VAL A 57 15.16 21.65 -0.74
C VAL A 57 15.49 21.80 -2.22
N ALA A 58 16.64 22.39 -2.50
CA ALA A 58 17.10 22.77 -3.83
C ALA A 58 17.98 21.69 -4.46
N TYR A 59 17.99 21.64 -5.78
CA TYR A 59 18.82 20.75 -6.58
C TYR A 59 19.53 21.50 -7.73
N GLY A 60 20.14 20.75 -8.64
CA GLY A 60 20.93 21.34 -9.73
C GLY A 60 20.15 22.34 -10.59
N GLY A 61 20.69 23.54 -10.73
CA GLY A 61 20.11 24.67 -11.44
C GLY A 61 19.38 25.67 -10.55
N ASP A 62 18.95 25.29 -9.34
CA ASP A 62 18.24 26.20 -8.43
C ASP A 62 19.11 27.33 -7.87
N PHE A 63 20.42 27.17 -7.93
CA PHE A 63 21.41 28.19 -7.57
C PHE A 63 21.98 28.94 -8.79
N GLY A 64 21.42 28.73 -9.99
CA GLY A 64 21.92 29.31 -11.23
C GLY A 64 23.12 28.59 -11.84
N ASP A 65 23.49 27.46 -11.28
CA ASP A 65 24.61 26.62 -11.72
C ASP A 65 24.34 25.97 -13.09
N LYS A 66 25.39 25.94 -13.92
CA LYS A 66 25.38 25.31 -15.27
C LYS A 66 26.78 24.76 -15.56
N PRO A 67 26.87 23.51 -16.11
CA PRO A 67 25.77 22.54 -16.34
C PRO A 67 25.23 21.95 -15.04
N ASN A 68 24.00 21.37 -15.07
CA ASN A 68 23.42 20.65 -13.94
C ASN A 68 22.54 19.49 -14.43
N LEU A 69 22.21 18.58 -13.54
CA LEU A 69 21.35 17.41 -13.81
C LEU A 69 20.00 17.49 -13.07
N LYS A 70 19.63 18.70 -12.62
CA LYS A 70 18.36 18.95 -11.91
C LYS A 70 18.18 18.02 -10.71
N ALA A 71 17.01 17.37 -10.60
CA ALA A 71 16.65 16.49 -9.51
C ALA A 71 17.40 15.14 -9.49
N PHE A 72 18.42 14.94 -10.30
CA PHE A 72 19.17 13.68 -10.34
C PHE A 72 20.03 13.41 -9.08
N CYS A 73 19.98 14.30 -8.12
CA CYS A 73 20.52 14.13 -6.78
C CYS A 73 19.45 13.78 -5.73
N PHE A 74 18.17 13.66 -6.11
CA PHE A 74 17.07 13.20 -5.26
C PHE A 74 16.82 11.72 -5.48
N ASN A 75 17.76 10.93 -5.02
CA ASN A 75 17.82 9.49 -5.23
C ASN A 75 17.96 8.69 -3.93
N GLY A 76 17.63 9.32 -2.80
CA GLY A 76 17.72 8.73 -1.48
C GLY A 76 16.54 7.83 -1.10
N LEU A 77 16.81 6.86 -0.22
CA LEU A 77 15.80 6.17 0.56
C LEU A 77 15.19 7.08 1.62
N LEU A 78 15.97 8.07 2.08
CA LEU A 78 15.56 9.12 2.99
C LEU A 78 15.55 10.46 2.25
N MET A 79 14.70 11.36 2.70
CA MET A 79 14.74 12.75 2.25
C MET A 79 15.99 13.47 2.75
N SER A 80 16.28 14.66 2.26
CA SER A 80 17.46 15.45 2.66
C SER A 80 17.50 15.78 4.16
N ASP A 81 16.34 15.88 4.81
CA ASP A 81 16.20 16.11 6.26
C ASP A 81 16.23 14.81 7.09
N ARG A 82 16.42 13.67 6.44
CA ARG A 82 16.42 12.31 7.02
C ARG A 82 15.04 11.74 7.31
N GLU A 83 13.95 12.38 6.90
CA GLU A 83 12.64 11.76 6.96
C GLU A 83 12.57 10.50 6.08
N THR A 84 11.88 9.49 6.57
CA THR A 84 11.76 8.21 5.86
C THR A 84 10.75 8.32 4.72
N THR A 85 11.07 7.68 3.60
CA THR A 85 10.15 7.52 2.47
C THR A 85 9.53 6.12 2.47
N PRO A 86 8.50 5.85 1.67
CA PRO A 86 7.97 4.49 1.48
C PRO A 86 9.05 3.48 1.05
N LYS A 87 10.05 3.92 0.27
CA LYS A 87 11.19 3.09 -0.17
C LYS A 87 12.02 2.53 0.98
N TYR A 88 12.21 3.33 2.03
CA TYR A 88 12.92 2.91 3.25
C TYR A 88 12.24 1.70 3.91
N TRP A 89 10.92 1.69 3.97
CA TRP A 89 10.16 0.61 4.58
C TRP A 89 10.22 -0.68 3.76
N GLU A 90 10.24 -0.57 2.44
CA GLU A 90 10.48 -1.72 1.55
C GLU A 90 11.87 -2.32 1.80
N VAL A 91 12.92 -1.48 1.84
CA VAL A 91 14.28 -1.92 2.13
C VAL A 91 14.38 -2.55 3.52
N LYS A 92 13.79 -1.95 4.54
CA LYS A 92 13.74 -2.52 5.90
C LYS A 92 13.15 -3.92 5.89
N LYS A 93 12.07 -4.13 5.14
CA LYS A 93 11.40 -5.42 5.04
C LYS A 93 12.25 -6.47 4.32
N VAL A 94 12.83 -6.10 3.19
CA VAL A 94 13.63 -7.02 2.37
C VAL A 94 14.96 -7.38 3.05
N TYR A 95 15.60 -6.41 3.72
CA TYR A 95 16.85 -6.60 4.48
C TYR A 95 16.65 -7.24 5.87
N ALA A 96 15.42 -7.54 6.25
CA ALA A 96 15.16 -8.12 7.55
C ALA A 96 16.03 -9.38 7.79
N PRO A 97 16.76 -9.41 8.91
CA PRO A 97 17.70 -10.52 9.20
C PRO A 97 16.97 -11.80 9.63
N ILE A 98 15.67 -11.76 9.77
CA ILE A 98 14.84 -12.91 10.15
C ILE A 98 13.66 -12.97 9.21
N GLN A 99 13.41 -14.13 8.62
CA GLN A 99 12.25 -14.37 7.79
C GLN A 99 11.26 -15.29 8.48
N LEU A 100 9.98 -15.05 8.21
CA LEU A 100 8.86 -15.76 8.77
C LEU A 100 7.99 -16.32 7.64
N ALA A 101 7.59 -17.59 7.76
CA ALA A 101 6.63 -18.21 6.87
C ALA A 101 5.65 -19.07 7.68
N VAL A 102 4.37 -19.05 7.31
CA VAL A 102 3.36 -19.93 7.96
C VAL A 102 2.80 -20.89 6.93
N ASN A 103 2.83 -22.16 7.27
CA ASN A 103 2.22 -23.21 6.48
C ASN A 103 1.59 -24.28 7.40
N ASN A 104 0.34 -24.67 7.13
CA ASN A 104 -0.38 -25.73 7.86
C ASN A 104 -0.32 -25.57 9.40
N GLY A 105 -0.48 -24.36 9.92
CA GLY A 105 -0.44 -24.10 11.36
C GLY A 105 0.94 -24.15 12.00
N GLN A 106 1.97 -24.17 11.21
CA GLN A 106 3.38 -24.11 11.63
C GLN A 106 4.03 -22.80 11.18
N LEU A 107 4.82 -22.21 12.07
CA LEU A 107 5.65 -21.04 11.78
C LEU A 107 7.09 -21.48 11.55
N THR A 108 7.61 -21.26 10.37
CA THR A 108 9.05 -21.41 10.07
C THR A 108 9.74 -20.08 10.28
N VAL A 109 10.79 -20.11 11.06
CA VAL A 109 11.65 -18.96 11.36
C VAL A 109 13.02 -19.22 10.77
N THR A 110 13.47 -18.37 9.84
CA THR A 110 14.78 -18.46 9.19
C THR A 110 15.67 -17.35 9.70
N ASN A 111 16.83 -17.72 10.25
CA ASN A 111 17.84 -16.79 10.72
C ASN A 111 18.80 -16.43 9.58
N ARG A 112 18.71 -15.23 9.03
CA ARG A 112 19.60 -14.70 8.01
C ARG A 112 20.79 -13.90 8.57
N ASN A 113 20.92 -13.81 9.88
CA ASN A 113 22.15 -13.26 10.47
C ASN A 113 23.34 -14.15 10.13
N HIS A 114 24.54 -13.56 10.09
CA HIS A 114 25.78 -14.29 9.79
C HIS A 114 26.52 -14.77 11.04
N HIS A 115 26.29 -14.13 12.19
CA HIS A 115 27.15 -14.34 13.38
C HIS A 115 26.39 -14.45 14.69
N ILE A 116 25.08 -14.25 14.69
CA ILE A 116 24.25 -14.24 15.90
C ILE A 116 23.05 -15.18 15.73
N ASP A 117 22.69 -15.85 16.81
CA ASP A 117 21.48 -16.62 16.93
C ASP A 117 20.25 -15.74 17.22
N LEU A 118 19.11 -16.35 17.46
CA LEU A 118 17.86 -15.62 17.73
C LEU A 118 17.61 -15.35 19.22
N SER A 119 18.54 -15.65 20.14
CA SER A 119 18.34 -15.50 21.59
C SER A 119 18.09 -14.08 22.07
N GLN A 120 18.53 -13.09 21.30
CA GLN A 120 18.33 -11.66 21.57
C GLN A 120 16.98 -11.11 21.14
N TYR A 121 16.12 -11.93 20.53
CA TYR A 121 14.82 -11.53 20.03
C TYR A 121 13.69 -12.18 20.81
N ARG A 122 12.52 -11.58 20.72
CA ARG A 122 11.23 -12.13 21.15
C ARG A 122 10.32 -12.23 19.95
N CYS A 123 9.46 -13.23 19.92
CA CYS A 123 8.46 -13.43 18.89
C CYS A 123 7.06 -13.14 19.47
N LEU A 124 6.49 -12.04 19.07
CA LEU A 124 5.15 -11.64 19.48
C LEU A 124 4.15 -11.96 18.38
N TRP A 125 2.93 -12.27 18.75
CA TRP A 125 1.85 -12.47 17.78
C TRP A 125 0.58 -11.75 18.19
N THR A 126 -0.20 -11.38 17.19
CA THR A 126 -1.52 -10.74 17.35
C THR A 126 -2.48 -11.33 16.34
N LEU A 127 -3.62 -11.84 16.82
CA LEU A 127 -4.72 -12.32 15.99
C LEU A 127 -5.79 -11.24 15.89
N THR A 128 -6.17 -10.91 14.66
CA THR A 128 -7.31 -10.02 14.38
C THR A 128 -8.41 -10.77 13.64
N ILE A 129 -9.65 -10.44 13.96
CA ILE A 129 -10.84 -10.92 13.25
C ILE A 129 -11.64 -9.69 12.81
N ASP A 130 -11.90 -9.57 11.52
CA ASP A 130 -12.56 -8.43 10.90
C ASP A 130 -11.92 -7.09 11.33
N GLY A 131 -10.58 -7.02 11.32
CA GLY A 131 -9.79 -5.84 11.69
C GLY A 131 -9.74 -5.53 13.19
N LYS A 132 -10.36 -6.34 14.06
CA LYS A 132 -10.34 -6.15 15.51
C LYS A 132 -9.42 -7.15 16.17
N GLN A 133 -8.49 -6.67 16.98
CA GLN A 133 -7.63 -7.53 17.78
C GLN A 133 -8.47 -8.39 18.74
N LYS A 134 -8.21 -9.69 18.74
CA LYS A 134 -8.90 -10.69 19.57
C LYS A 134 -7.99 -11.33 20.59
N GLU A 135 -6.83 -11.75 20.17
CA GLU A 135 -5.83 -12.42 20.98
C GLU A 135 -4.44 -11.90 20.65
N GLN A 136 -3.56 -12.00 21.62
CA GLN A 136 -2.12 -11.73 21.44
C GLN A 136 -1.33 -12.56 22.42
N GLY A 137 -0.04 -12.74 22.13
CA GLY A 137 0.85 -13.47 23.00
C GLY A 137 2.28 -13.47 22.51
N GLU A 138 3.06 -14.34 23.10
CA GLU A 138 4.46 -14.56 22.77
C GLU A 138 4.69 -16.03 22.41
N ILE A 139 5.52 -16.28 21.42
CA ILE A 139 6.02 -17.59 21.05
C ILE A 139 7.49 -17.67 21.48
N THR A 140 7.85 -18.72 22.20
CA THR A 140 9.24 -18.97 22.52
C THR A 140 10.00 -19.32 21.23
N LEU A 141 10.99 -18.50 20.87
CA LEU A 141 11.85 -18.79 19.74
C LEU A 141 12.79 -19.94 20.10
N PRO A 142 12.99 -20.91 19.22
CA PRO A 142 14.05 -21.91 19.38
C PRO A 142 15.44 -21.26 19.19
N GLU A 143 16.47 -21.97 19.58
CA GLU A 143 17.84 -21.61 19.20
C GLU A 143 18.01 -21.91 17.71
N VAL A 144 18.09 -20.85 16.90
CA VAL A 144 18.30 -20.96 15.44
C VAL A 144 19.66 -20.37 15.12
N ALA A 145 20.58 -21.23 14.72
CA ALA A 145 21.92 -20.80 14.34
C ALA A 145 21.91 -19.91 13.09
N PRO A 146 22.96 -19.10 12.85
CA PRO A 146 23.11 -18.32 11.63
C PRO A 146 22.96 -19.16 10.36
N GLY A 147 22.10 -18.73 9.45
CA GLY A 147 21.82 -19.43 8.18
C GLY A 147 20.83 -20.59 8.27
N GLU A 148 20.39 -20.97 9.47
CA GLU A 148 19.51 -22.11 9.69
C GLU A 148 18.04 -21.68 9.80
N SER A 149 17.15 -22.68 9.76
CA SER A 149 15.70 -22.50 9.90
C SER A 149 15.13 -23.52 10.86
N GLU A 150 14.19 -23.10 11.68
CA GLU A 150 13.45 -23.98 12.59
C GLU A 150 11.94 -23.76 12.42
N THR A 151 11.18 -24.84 12.63
CA THR A 151 9.74 -24.82 12.52
C THR A 151 9.10 -25.08 13.87
N ILE A 152 8.20 -24.20 14.27
CA ILE A 152 7.47 -24.24 15.53
C ILE A 152 5.97 -24.29 15.30
N THR A 153 5.26 -25.01 16.15
CA THR A 153 3.81 -25.05 16.08
C THR A 153 3.22 -23.73 16.59
N LEU A 154 2.34 -23.13 15.81
CA LEU A 154 1.58 -21.97 16.25
C LEU A 154 0.70 -22.30 17.45
N PRO A 155 0.50 -21.38 18.39
CA PRO A 155 -0.41 -21.58 19.51
C PRO A 155 -1.83 -21.86 19.02
N ALA A 156 -2.59 -22.63 19.80
CA ALA A 156 -4.01 -22.79 19.54
C ALA A 156 -4.75 -21.50 19.86
N PHE A 157 -5.32 -20.85 18.85
CA PHE A 157 -6.08 -19.62 18.99
C PHE A 157 -7.52 -19.96 19.47
N ARG A 158 -7.89 -19.48 20.65
CA ARG A 158 -9.24 -19.73 21.22
C ARG A 158 -10.34 -19.15 20.35
N SER A 159 -10.10 -17.96 19.78
CA SER A 159 -11.07 -17.29 18.91
C SER A 159 -11.32 -18.06 17.60
N LEU A 160 -10.37 -18.88 17.13
CA LEU A 160 -10.56 -19.70 15.94
C LEU A 160 -11.29 -21.03 16.23
N SER A 161 -11.32 -21.48 17.49
CA SER A 161 -12.11 -22.65 17.88
C SER A 161 -13.61 -22.33 18.09
N ASP A 162 -13.94 -21.05 18.29
CA ASP A 162 -15.33 -20.59 18.39
C ASP A 162 -15.93 -20.32 16.99
N LYS A 163 -16.65 -21.32 16.46
CA LYS A 163 -17.34 -21.19 15.16
C LYS A 163 -18.29 -19.99 15.05
N LYS A 164 -18.75 -19.43 16.20
CA LYS A 164 -19.56 -18.21 16.21
C LYS A 164 -18.73 -16.95 16.01
N ALA A 165 -17.47 -16.95 16.46
CA ALA A 165 -16.56 -15.82 16.26
C ALA A 165 -16.06 -15.75 14.80
N LEU A 166 -16.00 -16.89 14.10
CA LEU A 166 -15.55 -16.99 12.72
C LEU A 166 -16.64 -16.64 11.70
N ASN A 167 -17.88 -16.54 12.13
CA ASN A 167 -18.99 -16.22 11.25
C ASN A 167 -19.54 -14.83 11.61
N ARG A 168 -19.56 -13.93 10.63
CA ARG A 168 -20.27 -12.66 10.77
C ARG A 168 -21.75 -12.92 10.89
N LYS A 169 -22.37 -12.45 11.98
CA LYS A 169 -23.83 -12.46 12.07
C LYS A 169 -24.37 -11.48 11.04
N SER A 170 -25.18 -11.99 10.12
CA SER A 170 -26.03 -11.12 9.33
C SER A 170 -27.09 -10.50 10.23
N ASN A 171 -27.29 -9.21 10.12
CA ASN A 171 -28.40 -8.52 10.80
C ASN A 171 -29.77 -8.84 10.16
N ASN A 172 -29.80 -9.67 9.12
CA ASN A 172 -31.01 -10.08 8.42
C ASN A 172 -31.29 -11.57 8.72
N SER A 173 -32.46 -11.87 9.23
CA SER A 173 -32.90 -13.21 9.67
C SER A 173 -32.89 -14.31 8.58
N ASN A 174 -32.65 -13.94 7.32
CA ASN A 174 -32.64 -14.83 6.16
C ASN A 174 -31.30 -14.91 5.44
N SER A 175 -30.20 -14.33 5.94
CA SER A 175 -28.91 -14.37 5.28
C SER A 175 -27.98 -15.37 5.95
N MET A 176 -27.27 -16.15 5.13
CA MET A 176 -26.21 -17.05 5.59
C MET A 176 -25.14 -16.27 6.35
N ASN A 177 -24.62 -16.87 7.42
CA ASN A 177 -23.44 -16.34 8.11
C ASN A 177 -22.27 -16.31 7.10
N THR A 178 -21.65 -15.15 6.93
CA THR A 178 -20.46 -15.02 6.10
C THR A 178 -19.22 -15.27 6.94
N LEU A 179 -18.17 -15.83 6.33
CA LEU A 179 -16.90 -16.06 7.01
C LEU A 179 -16.23 -14.72 7.36
N SER A 180 -15.70 -14.65 8.57
CA SER A 180 -14.89 -13.51 9.02
C SER A 180 -13.48 -13.58 8.43
N ASP A 181 -12.87 -12.41 8.22
CA ASP A 181 -11.45 -12.30 7.87
C ASP A 181 -10.59 -12.48 9.13
N CYS A 182 -9.67 -13.45 9.10
CA CYS A 182 -8.80 -13.76 10.23
C CYS A 182 -7.34 -13.59 9.83
N GLN A 183 -6.64 -12.62 10.45
CA GLN A 183 -5.26 -12.29 10.16
C GLN A 183 -4.39 -12.52 11.40
N LEU A 184 -3.27 -13.19 11.22
CA LEU A 184 -2.24 -13.37 12.23
C LEU A 184 -1.03 -12.49 11.88
N LYS A 185 -0.73 -11.49 12.71
CA LYS A 185 0.55 -10.76 12.65
C LYS A 185 1.53 -11.45 13.60
N VAL A 186 2.74 -11.75 13.11
CA VAL A 186 3.88 -12.22 13.90
C VAL A 186 4.97 -11.18 13.79
N SER A 187 5.49 -10.72 14.93
CA SER A 187 6.51 -9.68 15.02
C SER A 187 7.73 -10.17 15.78
N ILE A 188 8.91 -9.94 15.24
CA ILE A 188 10.18 -10.16 15.93
C ILE A 188 10.68 -8.84 16.49
N VAL A 189 10.86 -8.77 17.80
CA VAL A 189 11.28 -7.55 18.49
C VAL A 189 12.56 -7.78 19.30
N LEU A 190 13.34 -6.71 19.53
CA LEU A 190 14.51 -6.78 20.42
C LEU A 190 14.08 -7.09 21.85
N LYS A 191 14.79 -8.03 22.49
CA LYS A 191 14.57 -8.44 23.87
C LYS A 191 15.12 -7.42 24.86
N SER A 192 16.22 -6.76 24.54
CA SER A 192 16.93 -5.77 25.33
C SER A 192 17.40 -4.60 24.46
N ASP A 193 17.87 -3.53 25.13
CA ASP A 193 18.49 -2.40 24.44
C ASP A 193 19.72 -2.85 23.65
N ALA A 194 19.82 -2.37 22.42
CA ALA A 194 20.98 -2.48 21.56
C ALA A 194 21.57 -1.08 21.27
N LEU A 195 22.76 -1.01 20.70
CA LEU A 195 23.40 0.27 20.34
C LEU A 195 22.54 1.10 19.36
N TRP A 196 21.75 0.44 18.54
CA TRP A 196 21.00 1.06 17.43
C TRP A 196 19.49 1.18 17.68
N ALA A 197 18.93 0.46 18.69
CA ALA A 197 17.49 0.56 19.02
C ALA A 197 17.23 0.09 20.46
N LYS A 198 16.09 0.51 20.99
CA LYS A 198 15.60 0.13 22.32
C LYS A 198 14.93 -1.24 22.32
N ALA A 199 14.86 -1.87 23.48
CA ALA A 199 14.04 -3.06 23.71
C ALA A 199 12.62 -2.86 23.19
N GLY A 200 12.05 -3.89 22.55
CA GLY A 200 10.74 -3.82 21.93
C GLY A 200 10.75 -3.25 20.49
N HIS A 201 11.89 -2.77 19.97
CA HIS A 201 11.96 -2.36 18.57
C HIS A 201 11.61 -3.51 17.64
N GLU A 202 10.63 -3.30 16.73
CA GLU A 202 10.21 -4.29 15.73
C GLU A 202 11.25 -4.38 14.60
N VAL A 203 11.98 -5.47 14.60
CA VAL A 203 13.03 -5.78 13.61
C VAL A 203 12.41 -6.22 12.31
N THR A 204 11.43 -7.12 12.40
CA THR A 204 10.62 -7.57 11.27
C THR A 204 9.25 -8.04 11.72
N TRP A 205 8.34 -8.10 10.79
CA TRP A 205 7.01 -8.67 11.01
C TRP A 205 6.50 -9.32 9.73
N GLU A 206 5.52 -10.23 9.89
CA GLU A 206 4.78 -10.81 8.78
C GLU A 206 3.31 -10.93 9.16
N GLN A 207 2.43 -10.86 8.17
CA GLN A 207 1.00 -11.05 8.36
C GLN A 207 0.51 -12.19 7.50
N PHE A 208 -0.21 -13.10 8.11
CA PHE A 208 -0.70 -14.31 7.47
C PHE A 208 -2.22 -14.33 7.51
N CYS A 209 -2.85 -14.60 6.37
CA CYS A 209 -4.28 -14.83 6.30
C CYS A 209 -4.54 -16.28 6.75
N LEU A 210 -5.15 -16.46 7.91
CA LEU A 210 -5.55 -17.79 8.42
C LEU A 210 -6.91 -18.20 7.88
N GLN A 211 -7.80 -17.25 7.64
CA GLN A 211 -9.08 -17.43 7.00
C GLN A 211 -9.43 -16.16 6.23
N GLN A 212 -9.69 -16.31 4.96
CA GLN A 212 -10.17 -15.19 4.15
C GLN A 212 -11.64 -14.95 4.42
N GLY A 213 -11.97 -13.69 4.74
CA GLY A 213 -13.34 -13.26 4.92
C GLY A 213 -14.11 -13.28 3.59
N GLU A 214 -15.37 -13.63 3.65
CA GLU A 214 -16.25 -13.48 2.51
C GLU A 214 -16.62 -12.01 2.33
N LEU A 215 -16.62 -11.54 1.10
CA LEU A 215 -17.20 -10.23 0.80
C LEU A 215 -18.68 -10.27 1.19
N LEU A 216 -19.12 -9.23 1.87
CA LEU A 216 -20.54 -9.06 2.14
C LEU A 216 -21.24 -9.03 0.78
N SER A 217 -22.09 -10.03 0.52
CA SER A 217 -22.86 -10.06 -0.70
C SER A 217 -23.77 -8.83 -0.77
N ALA A 218 -24.10 -8.39 -1.97
CA ALA A 218 -25.04 -7.31 -2.18
C ALA A 218 -26.42 -7.51 -1.51
N ASP A 219 -26.71 -8.75 -1.09
CA ASP A 219 -27.91 -9.11 -0.33
C ASP A 219 -27.96 -8.52 1.08
N LEU A 220 -26.82 -8.04 1.63
CA LEU A 220 -26.75 -7.32 2.90
C LEU A 220 -27.07 -5.82 2.74
N ILE A 221 -27.16 -5.35 1.52
CA ILE A 221 -27.64 -4.01 1.23
C ILE A 221 -29.14 -3.99 1.53
N ASN A 222 -29.55 -3.14 2.47
CA ASN A 222 -30.96 -2.92 2.81
C ASN A 222 -31.80 -2.89 1.55
N LYS A 223 -32.73 -3.83 1.40
CA LYS A 223 -33.71 -3.91 0.31
C LYS A 223 -34.76 -2.78 0.40
N GLY A 224 -34.29 -1.54 0.54
CA GLY A 224 -35.14 -0.36 0.37
C GLY A 224 -35.39 -0.17 -1.12
N ALA A 225 -36.62 0.07 -1.52
CA ALA A 225 -36.90 0.41 -2.90
C ALA A 225 -36.14 1.69 -3.29
N LEU A 226 -35.27 1.59 -4.30
CA LEU A 226 -34.67 2.76 -4.91
C LEU A 226 -35.69 3.50 -5.75
N GLN A 227 -35.66 4.81 -5.69
CA GLN A 227 -36.43 5.67 -6.57
C GLN A 227 -35.55 6.09 -7.75
N VAL A 228 -35.99 5.77 -8.94
CA VAL A 228 -35.31 6.18 -10.18
C VAL A 228 -36.18 7.27 -10.83
N LYS A 229 -35.56 8.40 -11.12
CA LYS A 229 -36.18 9.51 -11.88
C LYS A 229 -35.27 9.82 -13.05
N GLU A 230 -35.83 9.84 -14.23
CA GLU A 230 -35.11 10.09 -15.46
C GLU A 230 -35.86 11.12 -16.31
N ASP A 231 -35.12 12.01 -16.92
CA ASP A 231 -35.59 12.95 -17.96
C ASP A 231 -34.57 12.98 -19.13
N ASP A 232 -34.80 13.91 -20.08
CA ASP A 232 -33.93 14.05 -21.26
C ASP A 232 -32.49 14.51 -20.91
N LYS A 233 -32.27 15.04 -19.72
CA LYS A 233 -31.02 15.65 -19.32
C LYS A 233 -30.28 14.89 -18.23
N SER A 234 -31.03 14.19 -17.37
CA SER A 234 -30.47 13.58 -16.17
C SER A 234 -31.13 12.26 -15.80
N LEU A 235 -30.38 11.45 -15.07
CA LEU A 235 -30.86 10.30 -14.32
C LEU A 235 -30.56 10.54 -12.84
N SER A 236 -31.53 10.34 -11.96
CA SER A 236 -31.36 10.40 -10.52
C SER A 236 -31.82 9.09 -9.89
N VAL A 237 -30.98 8.54 -9.03
CA VAL A 237 -31.25 7.36 -8.21
C VAL A 237 -31.15 7.75 -6.75
N SER A 238 -32.22 7.53 -5.99
CA SER A 238 -32.20 7.84 -4.56
C SER A 238 -32.69 6.68 -3.70
N GLY A 239 -32.14 6.58 -2.50
CA GLY A 239 -32.49 5.61 -1.48
C GLY A 239 -32.44 6.24 -0.09
N ARG A 240 -32.52 5.41 0.95
CA ARG A 240 -32.47 5.87 2.31
C ARG A 240 -31.11 6.52 2.64
N GLY A 241 -31.09 7.84 2.77
CA GLY A 241 -29.90 8.61 3.16
C GLY A 241 -28.92 8.90 2.04
N PHE A 242 -29.25 8.59 0.78
CA PHE A 242 -28.38 8.93 -0.35
C PHE A 242 -29.18 9.29 -1.61
N SER A 243 -28.56 10.06 -2.49
CA SER A 243 -28.97 10.21 -3.88
C SER A 243 -27.77 10.41 -4.79
N VAL A 244 -27.85 9.88 -6.00
CA VAL A 244 -26.84 10.05 -7.04
C VAL A 244 -27.52 10.60 -8.26
N GLN A 245 -26.94 11.61 -8.91
CA GLN A 245 -27.44 12.20 -10.15
C GLN A 245 -26.37 12.16 -11.22
N TRP A 246 -26.76 11.70 -12.40
CA TRP A 246 -25.93 11.71 -13.61
C TRP A 246 -26.47 12.71 -14.60
N GLU A 247 -25.58 13.34 -15.34
CA GLU A 247 -25.90 14.11 -16.52
C GLU A 247 -25.88 13.21 -17.77
N LYS A 248 -26.92 13.22 -18.59
CA LYS A 248 -27.03 12.40 -19.81
C LYS A 248 -26.40 13.06 -21.05
N LYS A 249 -25.77 14.21 -20.89
CA LYS A 249 -25.09 14.96 -21.93
C LYS A 249 -23.60 15.06 -21.63
N ALA A 250 -22.84 15.54 -22.58
CA ALA A 250 -21.40 15.71 -22.50
C ALA A 250 -20.65 14.37 -22.22
N VAL A 251 -20.33 14.07 -21.00
CA VAL A 251 -19.52 12.89 -20.63
C VAL A 251 -20.29 11.83 -19.83
N GLY A 252 -21.56 12.03 -19.57
CA GLY A 252 -22.38 11.06 -18.82
C GLY A 252 -21.96 10.87 -17.36
N SER A 253 -21.37 11.88 -16.75
CA SER A 253 -20.75 11.76 -15.43
C SER A 253 -21.73 12.01 -14.28
N ILE A 254 -21.30 11.63 -13.06
CA ILE A 254 -22.01 11.94 -11.83
C ILE A 254 -21.88 13.44 -11.54
N THR A 255 -23.01 14.12 -11.39
CA THR A 255 -23.07 15.57 -11.12
C THR A 255 -23.40 15.91 -9.67
N SER A 256 -24.00 14.95 -8.94
CA SER A 256 -24.26 15.07 -7.51
C SER A 256 -24.22 13.70 -6.84
N LEU A 257 -23.60 13.64 -5.68
CA LEU A 257 -23.58 12.49 -4.79
C LEU A 257 -23.89 12.96 -3.37
N MET A 258 -25.13 12.82 -2.96
CA MET A 258 -25.58 13.17 -1.61
C MET A 258 -25.51 11.97 -0.69
N TYR A 259 -25.01 12.15 0.52
CA TYR A 259 -25.05 11.17 1.58
C TYR A 259 -25.41 11.83 2.93
N ASN A 260 -26.47 11.34 3.56
CA ASN A 260 -27.03 11.91 4.81
C ASN A 260 -27.17 13.44 4.76
N GLY A 261 -27.69 13.97 3.66
CA GLY A 261 -27.93 15.40 3.48
C GLY A 261 -26.69 16.24 3.15
N LYS A 262 -25.52 15.60 2.96
CA LYS A 262 -24.28 16.28 2.57
C LYS A 262 -23.91 15.94 1.14
N GLU A 263 -23.56 16.95 0.34
CA GLU A 263 -22.95 16.75 -0.98
C GLU A 263 -21.51 16.27 -0.80
N ILE A 264 -21.18 15.14 -1.42
CA ILE A 264 -19.85 14.51 -1.36
C ILE A 264 -18.94 15.04 -2.46
N LEU A 265 -19.51 15.40 -3.63
CA LEU A 265 -18.74 15.99 -4.72
C LEU A 265 -18.56 17.48 -4.45
N THR A 266 -17.32 17.90 -4.14
CA THR A 266 -17.02 19.31 -3.93
C THR A 266 -16.92 20.04 -5.27
N GLN A 267 -17.81 21.02 -5.50
CA GLN A 267 -17.80 21.84 -6.71
C GLN A 267 -17.00 23.15 -6.53
N ASN A 268 -16.40 23.39 -5.36
CA ASN A 268 -15.97 24.73 -4.96
C ASN A 268 -14.64 25.22 -5.56
N HIS A 269 -13.84 24.38 -6.20
CA HIS A 269 -12.55 24.83 -6.75
C HIS A 269 -12.26 24.33 -8.17
N PHE A 270 -12.97 23.33 -8.64
CA PHE A 270 -12.87 22.83 -10.00
C PHE A 270 -14.25 22.39 -10.46
N PRO A 271 -14.71 22.80 -11.64
CA PRO A 271 -15.94 22.27 -12.23
C PRO A 271 -15.66 20.86 -12.78
N VAL A 272 -15.18 19.95 -11.91
CA VAL A 272 -14.74 18.64 -12.36
C VAL A 272 -15.68 17.59 -11.82
N GLN A 273 -16.50 17.11 -12.71
CA GLN A 273 -17.23 15.87 -12.54
C GLN A 273 -16.25 14.69 -12.51
N PRO A 274 -16.55 13.59 -11.82
CA PRO A 274 -15.76 12.37 -11.91
C PRO A 274 -15.69 11.89 -13.37
N VAL A 275 -14.48 11.91 -13.93
CA VAL A 275 -14.21 11.47 -15.30
C VAL A 275 -13.05 10.51 -15.32
N THR A 276 -12.95 9.68 -16.34
CA THR A 276 -11.79 8.83 -16.55
C THR A 276 -10.55 9.69 -16.71
N GLN A 277 -9.51 9.39 -15.94
CA GLN A 277 -8.25 10.11 -15.98
C GLN A 277 -7.12 9.15 -16.38
N ALA A 278 -6.38 9.50 -17.42
CA ALA A 278 -5.24 8.74 -17.93
C ALA A 278 -3.90 9.42 -17.64
N PHE A 279 -3.93 10.59 -17.00
CA PHE A 279 -2.74 11.39 -16.71
C PHE A 279 -2.54 11.57 -15.20
N ARG A 280 -1.29 11.49 -14.76
CA ARG A 280 -0.87 11.87 -13.40
C ARG A 280 0.08 13.05 -13.47
N ALA A 281 0.20 13.78 -12.38
CA ALA A 281 1.24 14.83 -12.28
C ALA A 281 2.63 14.21 -12.51
N PRO A 282 3.43 14.76 -13.42
CA PRO A 282 4.77 14.24 -13.68
C PRO A 282 5.67 14.35 -12.46
N THR A 283 6.35 13.27 -12.11
CA THR A 283 7.40 13.23 -11.10
C THR A 283 8.74 13.68 -11.67
N ASP A 284 9.76 13.79 -10.83
CA ASP A 284 11.11 14.12 -11.29
C ASP A 284 11.69 13.06 -12.24
N ASN A 285 11.32 11.78 -12.09
CA ASN A 285 11.66 10.74 -13.06
C ASN A 285 11.10 11.03 -14.46
N ASP A 286 9.92 11.60 -14.53
CA ASP A 286 9.26 11.94 -15.81
C ASP A 286 9.79 13.23 -16.42
N LYS A 287 10.45 14.08 -15.62
CA LYS A 287 10.97 15.40 -16.00
C LYS A 287 12.48 15.47 -16.10
N SER A 288 13.20 14.57 -15.44
CA SER A 288 14.66 14.51 -15.48
C SER A 288 15.16 14.14 -16.86
N PHE A 289 16.42 14.39 -17.14
CA PHE A 289 17.03 14.12 -18.45
C PHE A 289 16.30 14.75 -19.65
N GLY A 290 15.70 15.93 -19.46
CA GLY A 290 15.09 16.69 -20.55
C GLY A 290 13.57 16.67 -20.63
N ASN A 291 12.87 16.20 -19.62
CA ASN A 291 11.41 16.20 -19.58
C ASN A 291 10.72 15.33 -20.65
N TRP A 292 11.39 14.38 -21.21
CA TRP A 292 10.93 13.73 -22.42
C TRP A 292 9.64 12.93 -22.23
N LEU A 293 9.45 12.16 -21.15
CA LEU A 293 8.21 11.41 -20.91
C LEU A 293 7.01 12.34 -20.65
N ALA A 294 7.17 13.30 -19.75
CA ALA A 294 6.11 14.25 -19.45
C ALA A 294 5.72 15.08 -20.67
N LYS A 295 6.69 15.45 -21.49
CA LYS A 295 6.48 16.16 -22.75
C LYS A 295 5.70 15.32 -23.75
N ASP A 296 6.04 14.04 -23.88
CA ASP A 296 5.35 13.12 -24.79
C ASP A 296 3.90 12.91 -24.36
N TRP A 297 3.63 12.74 -23.07
CA TRP A 297 2.26 12.64 -22.56
C TRP A 297 1.42 13.87 -22.89
N GLN A 298 1.98 15.07 -22.71
CA GLN A 298 1.30 16.32 -23.03
C GLN A 298 1.15 16.49 -24.54
N LEU A 299 2.16 16.14 -25.32
CA LEU A 299 2.11 16.23 -26.79
C LEU A 299 1.01 15.34 -27.37
N HIS A 300 0.73 14.19 -26.73
CA HIS A 300 -0.34 13.28 -27.10
C HIS A 300 -1.68 13.59 -26.41
N GLY A 301 -1.79 14.70 -25.70
CA GLY A 301 -3.02 15.16 -25.07
C GLY A 301 -3.51 14.32 -23.90
N MET A 302 -2.65 13.53 -23.25
CA MET A 302 -3.05 12.70 -22.13
C MET A 302 -3.46 13.51 -20.89
N ASP A 303 -2.98 14.73 -20.76
CA ASP A 303 -3.37 15.70 -19.72
C ASP A 303 -4.72 16.39 -20.02
N HIS A 304 -5.20 16.32 -21.25
CA HIS A 304 -6.46 16.90 -21.72
C HIS A 304 -7.24 15.91 -22.60
N PRO A 305 -7.61 14.73 -22.11
CA PRO A 305 -8.26 13.72 -22.93
C PRO A 305 -9.63 14.26 -23.41
N LEU A 306 -9.93 14.04 -24.68
CA LEU A 306 -11.26 14.27 -25.22
C LEU A 306 -12.15 13.12 -24.80
N ILE A 307 -13.14 13.40 -23.97
CA ILE A 307 -14.11 12.43 -23.49
C ILE A 307 -15.45 12.72 -24.15
N SER A 308 -16.05 11.72 -24.79
CA SER A 308 -17.36 11.79 -25.38
C SER A 308 -18.26 10.67 -24.85
N LEU A 309 -19.52 10.98 -24.65
CA LEU A 309 -20.51 9.98 -24.29
C LEU A 309 -21.00 9.26 -25.57
N GLU A 310 -20.78 7.94 -25.63
CA GLU A 310 -21.28 7.11 -26.74
C GLU A 310 -22.71 6.61 -26.47
N SER A 311 -22.96 6.14 -25.24
CA SER A 311 -24.28 5.69 -24.83
C SER A 311 -24.51 5.95 -23.34
N PHE A 312 -25.74 6.06 -22.92
CA PHE A 312 -26.16 6.19 -21.54
C PHE A 312 -27.40 5.36 -21.30
N ASP A 313 -27.30 4.32 -20.51
CA ASP A 313 -28.39 3.43 -20.19
C ASP A 313 -28.44 3.14 -18.68
N HIS A 314 -29.63 2.75 -18.20
CA HIS A 314 -29.74 2.20 -16.86
C HIS A 314 -30.64 0.96 -16.83
N LYS A 315 -30.41 0.10 -15.86
CA LYS A 315 -31.20 -1.11 -15.64
C LYS A 315 -31.47 -1.33 -14.16
N VAL A 316 -32.74 -1.55 -13.84
CA VAL A 316 -33.13 -2.00 -12.51
C VAL A 316 -33.09 -3.53 -12.47
N ARG A 317 -32.27 -4.11 -11.60
CA ARG A 317 -32.15 -5.56 -11.41
C ARG A 317 -33.31 -6.09 -10.57
N ALA A 318 -33.53 -7.40 -10.63
CA ALA A 318 -34.53 -8.11 -9.82
C ALA A 318 -34.31 -8.00 -8.30
N ASP A 319 -33.05 -7.78 -7.87
CA ASP A 319 -32.66 -7.55 -6.47
C ASP A 319 -32.86 -6.09 -6.02
N GLY A 320 -33.37 -5.21 -6.92
CA GLY A 320 -33.58 -3.80 -6.65
C GLY A 320 -32.34 -2.91 -6.85
N ALA A 321 -31.21 -3.46 -7.26
CA ALA A 321 -30.04 -2.64 -7.61
C ALA A 321 -30.26 -1.92 -8.94
N VAL A 322 -29.71 -0.72 -9.05
CA VAL A 322 -29.70 0.07 -10.30
C VAL A 322 -28.28 0.08 -10.86
N ILE A 323 -28.14 -0.33 -12.09
CA ILE A 323 -26.89 -0.25 -12.85
C ILE A 323 -27.05 0.89 -13.84
N VAL A 324 -26.08 1.78 -13.85
CA VAL A 324 -26.01 2.91 -14.77
C VAL A 324 -24.75 2.78 -15.60
#